data_4971bac63bd653be555d57572027cae2
#
_entry.id   4971bac63bd653be555d57572027cae2
#
_cell.length_a   1.000
_cell.length_b   1.000
_cell.length_c   1.000
_cell.angle_alpha   90.00
_cell.angle_beta   90.00
_cell.angle_gamma   90.00
#
_symmetry.space_group_name_H-M   'P 1'
#
loop_
_entity.id
_entity.type
_entity.pdbx_description
1 polymer ?
#
loop_
_entity_poly.entity_id
_entity_poly.type
_entity_poly.pdbx_seq_one_letter_code
_entity_poly.pdbx_strand_id
1 'polypeptide(L)'
;MKHLNLATGLDLPLVAVTEKLAWLGRTGSGKTYGAMKLAELMLAAGAQIGAIDPVGVWRALRVPAEKDGASFDVVVFGGLYGDLPLEPTSGVLVADLVTDRGLSFVLDISQMIPSEQQRLVHDFADRFFHRRKSAPAAVHLFLEECQE
;
A
#
# COMPACT_ATOMS: atom_id res chain seq x y z
N MET A 1 -22.22 -12.72 1.66
CA MET A 1 -20.76 -12.53 1.89
C MET A 1 -20.33 -11.37 1.02
N LYS A 2 -19.59 -10.39 1.56
CA LYS A 2 -19.09 -9.28 0.75
C LYS A 2 -17.97 -9.80 -0.17
N HIS A 3 -18.03 -9.44 -1.45
CA HIS A 3 -17.04 -9.80 -2.46
C HIS A 3 -16.36 -8.54 -3.00
N LEU A 4 -15.13 -8.67 -3.40
CA LEU A 4 -14.35 -7.66 -4.11
C LEU A 4 -14.40 -8.01 -5.60
N ASN A 5 -15.21 -7.30 -6.38
CA ASN A 5 -15.33 -7.54 -7.83
C ASN A 5 -14.15 -6.89 -8.56
N LEU A 6 -13.15 -7.69 -8.88
CA LEU A 6 -11.90 -7.20 -9.50
C LEU A 6 -12.07 -7.03 -11.02
N ALA A 7 -12.79 -7.93 -11.66
CA ALA A 7 -13.10 -7.90 -13.08
C ALA A 7 -14.34 -8.77 -13.36
N THR A 8 -14.89 -8.68 -14.56
CA THR A 8 -16.00 -9.56 -14.98
C THR A 8 -15.61 -11.03 -14.80
N GLY A 9 -16.33 -11.73 -13.94
CA GLY A 9 -16.07 -13.14 -13.62
C GLY A 9 -14.90 -13.39 -12.66
N LEU A 10 -14.34 -12.35 -12.05
CA LEU A 10 -13.29 -12.46 -11.04
C LEU A 10 -13.70 -11.74 -9.76
N ASP A 11 -14.31 -12.47 -8.86
CA ASP A 11 -14.68 -12.03 -7.53
C ASP A 11 -13.79 -12.65 -6.48
N LEU A 12 -13.21 -11.83 -5.62
CA LEU A 12 -12.48 -12.28 -4.46
C LEU A 12 -13.35 -12.13 -3.20
N PRO A 13 -13.34 -13.11 -2.29
CA PRO A 13 -14.02 -12.94 -1.01
C PRO A 13 -13.31 -11.86 -0.18
N LEU A 14 -14.03 -11.17 0.70
CA LEU A 14 -13.45 -10.11 1.53
C LEU A 14 -12.30 -10.59 2.41
N VAL A 15 -12.26 -11.88 2.76
CA VAL A 15 -11.13 -12.48 3.50
C VAL A 15 -9.79 -12.35 2.76
N ALA A 16 -9.81 -12.09 1.44
CA ALA A 16 -8.59 -11.80 0.67
C ALA A 16 -7.76 -10.63 1.24
N VAL A 17 -8.37 -9.73 2.03
CA VAL A 17 -7.65 -8.67 2.76
C VAL A 17 -6.57 -9.23 3.69
N THR A 18 -6.79 -10.42 4.25
CA THR A 18 -5.87 -11.10 5.18
C THR A 18 -5.03 -12.19 4.54
N GLU A 19 -5.22 -12.42 3.24
CA GLU A 19 -4.50 -13.46 2.50
C GLU A 19 -3.25 -12.92 1.80
N LYS A 20 -2.32 -13.84 1.50
CA LYS A 20 -1.13 -13.54 0.71
C LYS A 20 -1.43 -13.75 -0.77
N LEU A 21 -1.30 -12.70 -1.56
CA LEU A 21 -1.56 -12.70 -2.99
C LEU A 21 -0.29 -12.38 -3.77
N ALA A 22 -0.08 -13.03 -4.90
CA ALA A 22 1.01 -12.73 -5.81
C ALA A 22 0.48 -12.37 -7.20
N TRP A 23 0.93 -11.25 -7.74
CA TRP A 23 0.61 -10.77 -9.08
C TRP A 23 1.77 -11.10 -10.02
N LEU A 24 1.57 -12.07 -10.89
CA LEU A 24 2.58 -12.54 -11.83
C LEU A 24 2.21 -12.14 -13.25
N GLY A 25 3.20 -11.69 -14.01
CA GLY A 25 2.99 -11.31 -15.40
C GLY A 25 4.16 -10.52 -15.98
N ARG A 26 4.21 -10.42 -17.29
CA ARG A 26 5.23 -9.62 -17.99
C ARG A 26 5.05 -8.14 -17.72
N THR A 27 6.11 -7.34 -17.92
CA THR A 27 6.04 -5.89 -17.92
C THR A 27 4.96 -5.42 -18.91
N GLY A 28 4.15 -4.43 -18.51
CA GLY A 28 3.03 -3.93 -19.32
C GLY A 28 1.77 -4.81 -19.33
N SER A 29 1.73 -5.92 -18.57
CA SER A 29 0.54 -6.80 -18.50
C SER A 29 -0.57 -6.28 -17.57
N GLY A 30 -0.40 -5.09 -16.95
CA GLY A 30 -1.39 -4.51 -16.07
C GLY A 30 -1.32 -4.97 -14.61
N LYS A 31 -0.21 -5.56 -14.16
CA LYS A 31 -0.03 -6.01 -12.76
C LYS A 31 -0.33 -4.90 -11.75
N THR A 32 0.36 -3.77 -11.88
CA THR A 32 0.19 -2.61 -10.99
C THR A 32 -1.24 -2.08 -11.04
N TYR A 33 -1.83 -1.99 -12.23
CA TYR A 33 -3.24 -1.57 -12.37
C TYR A 33 -4.19 -2.51 -11.64
N GLY A 34 -4.02 -3.82 -11.80
CA GLY A 34 -4.84 -4.83 -11.10
C GLY A 34 -4.67 -4.77 -9.59
N ALA A 35 -3.42 -4.60 -9.11
CA ALA A 35 -3.13 -4.45 -7.68
C ALA A 35 -3.76 -3.17 -7.10
N MET A 36 -3.66 -2.04 -7.80
CA MET A 36 -4.30 -0.78 -7.39
C MET A 36 -5.83 -0.91 -7.37
N LYS A 37 -6.42 -1.58 -8.37
CA LYS A 37 -7.88 -1.84 -8.38
C LYS A 37 -8.30 -2.67 -7.16
N LEU A 38 -7.52 -3.68 -6.80
CA LEU A 38 -7.77 -4.46 -5.59
C LEU A 38 -7.66 -3.58 -4.32
N ALA A 39 -6.64 -2.72 -4.24
CA ALA A 39 -6.48 -1.78 -3.13
C ALA A 39 -7.68 -0.83 -2.99
N GLU A 40 -8.19 -0.27 -4.10
CA GLU A 40 -9.40 0.55 -4.11
C GLU A 40 -10.62 -0.21 -3.56
N LEU A 41 -10.82 -1.46 -4.00
CA LEU A 41 -11.92 -2.29 -3.52
C LEU A 41 -11.81 -2.61 -2.03
N MET A 42 -10.59 -2.86 -1.54
CA MET A 42 -10.32 -3.08 -0.11
C MET A 42 -10.60 -1.82 0.70
N LEU A 43 -10.14 -0.65 0.24
CA LEU A 43 -10.42 0.65 0.86
C LEU A 43 -11.93 0.94 0.89
N ALA A 44 -12.64 0.72 -0.21
CA ALA A 44 -14.10 0.87 -0.29
C ALA A 44 -14.85 -0.08 0.67
N ALA A 45 -14.26 -1.23 0.96
CA ALA A 45 -14.80 -2.17 1.96
C ALA A 45 -14.44 -1.79 3.41
N GLY A 46 -13.68 -0.72 3.63
CA GLY A 46 -13.25 -0.25 4.95
C GLY A 46 -11.99 -0.94 5.48
N ALA A 47 -11.24 -1.64 4.64
CA ALA A 47 -9.99 -2.25 5.04
C ALA A 47 -8.85 -1.22 5.10
N GLN A 48 -7.89 -1.43 6.01
CA GLN A 48 -6.64 -0.69 6.03
C GLN A 48 -5.67 -1.31 5.03
N ILE A 49 -5.05 -0.47 4.20
CA ILE A 49 -4.01 -0.91 3.27
C ILE A 49 -2.72 -0.11 3.47
N GLY A 50 -1.61 -0.69 3.07
CA GLY A 50 -0.33 0.01 2.90
C GLY A 50 0.30 -0.37 1.58
N ALA A 51 1.04 0.53 0.96
CA ALA A 51 1.81 0.25 -0.24
C ALA A 51 3.25 0.75 -0.09
N ILE A 52 4.21 -0.07 -0.50
CA ILE A 52 5.61 0.33 -0.67
C ILE A 52 5.84 0.49 -2.17
N ASP A 53 6.13 1.72 -2.58
CA ASP A 53 6.12 2.15 -3.98
C ASP A 53 7.49 2.69 -4.41
N PRO A 54 8.33 1.87 -5.03
CA PRO A 54 9.61 2.32 -5.57
C PRO A 54 9.50 3.09 -6.89
N VAL A 55 8.30 3.14 -7.50
CA VAL A 55 8.06 3.75 -8.81
C VAL A 55 7.39 5.12 -8.71
N GLY A 56 6.59 5.37 -7.66
CA GLY A 56 5.90 6.64 -7.41
C GLY A 56 4.54 6.75 -8.11
N VAL A 57 3.85 5.63 -8.35
CA VAL A 57 2.55 5.57 -9.03
C VAL A 57 1.36 5.41 -8.09
N TRP A 58 1.56 4.86 -6.90
CA TRP A 58 0.49 4.50 -5.97
C TRP A 58 -0.24 5.69 -5.33
N ARG A 59 0.32 6.90 -5.42
CA ARG A 59 -0.37 8.14 -5.05
C ARG A 59 -1.70 8.32 -5.80
N ALA A 60 -1.87 7.65 -6.94
CA ALA A 60 -3.11 7.68 -7.72
C ALA A 60 -4.31 7.10 -6.96
N LEU A 61 -4.12 6.31 -5.91
CA LEU A 61 -5.21 5.85 -5.03
C LEU A 61 -6.02 6.99 -4.40
N ARG A 62 -5.46 8.19 -4.30
CA ARG A 62 -6.17 9.38 -3.79
C ARG A 62 -7.06 10.06 -4.83
N VAL A 63 -6.85 9.73 -6.11
CA VAL A 63 -7.63 10.32 -7.21
C VAL A 63 -8.72 9.33 -7.56
N PRO A 64 -10.01 9.71 -7.45
CA PRO A 64 -11.08 8.80 -7.83
C PRO A 64 -10.97 8.47 -9.33
N ALA A 65 -11.20 7.20 -9.66
CA ALA A 65 -11.19 6.73 -11.04
C ALA A 65 -12.31 7.36 -11.87
N GLU A 66 -13.39 7.78 -11.23
CA GLU A 66 -14.51 8.49 -11.82
C GLU A 66 -14.55 9.93 -11.32
N LYS A 67 -14.95 10.88 -12.17
CA LYS A 67 -14.99 12.32 -11.83
C LYS A 67 -15.77 12.66 -10.57
N ASP A 68 -16.77 11.87 -10.23
CA ASP A 68 -17.65 12.05 -9.07
C ASP A 68 -17.40 11.00 -7.97
N GLY A 69 -16.34 10.21 -8.09
CA GLY A 69 -15.95 9.20 -7.11
C GLY A 69 -15.38 9.84 -5.84
N ALA A 70 -15.62 9.22 -4.68
CA ALA A 70 -15.00 9.62 -3.44
C ALA A 70 -13.50 9.30 -3.47
N SER A 71 -12.66 10.27 -3.07
CA SER A 71 -11.24 10.01 -2.83
C SER A 71 -11.08 9.14 -1.58
N PHE A 72 -10.12 8.23 -1.60
CA PHE A 72 -9.78 7.47 -0.40
C PHE A 72 -8.86 8.26 0.52
N ASP A 73 -9.06 8.09 1.82
CA ASP A 73 -8.22 8.69 2.85
C ASP A 73 -6.92 7.86 3.00
N VAL A 74 -5.97 8.14 2.10
CA VAL A 74 -4.66 7.50 2.05
C VAL A 74 -3.59 8.56 2.20
N VAL A 75 -2.70 8.39 3.17
CA VAL A 75 -1.58 9.30 3.40
C VAL A 75 -0.39 8.86 2.56
N VAL A 76 0.16 9.76 1.77
CA VAL A 76 1.37 9.52 0.97
C VAL A 76 2.58 10.12 1.66
N PHE A 77 3.52 9.27 2.03
CA PHE A 77 4.82 9.66 2.58
C PHE A 77 5.88 9.63 1.48
N GLY A 78 6.64 10.70 1.35
CA GLY A 78 7.75 10.80 0.40
C GLY A 78 7.34 11.10 -1.04
N GLY A 79 8.25 10.81 -1.97
CA GLY A 79 8.07 11.16 -3.37
C GLY A 79 8.08 12.67 -3.63
N LEU A 80 7.77 13.06 -4.87
CA LEU A 80 7.68 14.47 -5.27
C LEU A 80 6.38 15.14 -4.81
N TYR A 81 5.34 14.36 -4.52
CA TYR A 81 3.98 14.85 -4.30
C TYR A 81 3.35 14.24 -3.04
N GLY A 82 4.18 13.82 -2.09
CA GLY A 82 3.70 13.27 -0.81
C GLY A 82 3.09 14.33 0.11
N ASP A 83 2.27 13.87 1.03
CA ASP A 83 1.67 14.73 2.06
C ASP A 83 2.70 15.06 3.15
N LEU A 84 3.57 14.11 3.44
CA LEU A 84 4.60 14.21 4.46
C LEU A 84 5.95 13.79 3.89
N PRO A 85 7.05 14.42 4.34
CA PRO A 85 8.38 14.01 3.93
C PRO A 85 8.70 12.60 4.45
N LEU A 86 9.54 11.88 3.72
CA LEU A 86 10.01 10.56 4.07
C LEU A 86 11.53 10.51 3.94
N GLU A 87 12.21 10.44 5.08
CA GLU A 87 13.65 10.30 5.13
C GLU A 87 14.06 8.82 5.22
N PRO A 88 15.22 8.42 4.72
CA PRO A 88 15.70 7.04 4.80
C PRO A 88 15.75 6.46 6.23
N THR A 89 15.78 7.33 7.22
CA THR A 89 15.81 6.99 8.66
C THR A 89 14.45 7.03 9.35
N SER A 90 13.38 7.36 8.62
CA SER A 90 12.04 7.55 9.19
C SER A 90 11.24 6.25 9.37
N GLY A 91 11.78 5.09 8.99
CA GLY A 91 11.05 3.82 8.95
C GLY A 91 10.32 3.49 10.25
N VAL A 92 11.02 3.58 11.39
CA VAL A 92 10.45 3.31 12.72
C VAL A 92 9.33 4.30 13.05
N LEU A 93 9.56 5.59 12.82
CA LEU A 93 8.59 6.65 13.13
C LEU A 93 7.31 6.48 12.31
N VAL A 94 7.44 6.21 11.02
CA VAL A 94 6.29 6.01 10.13
C VAL A 94 5.52 4.75 10.50
N ALA A 95 6.21 3.65 10.84
CA ALA A 95 5.56 2.42 11.31
C ALA A 95 4.73 2.66 12.58
N ASP A 96 5.24 3.42 13.53
CA ASP A 96 4.50 3.81 14.73
C ASP A 96 3.28 4.67 14.39
N LEU A 97 3.46 5.69 13.56
CA LEU A 97 2.39 6.62 13.18
C LEU A 97 1.22 5.90 12.47
N VAL A 98 1.51 5.09 11.46
CA VAL A 98 0.45 4.38 10.71
C VAL A 98 -0.25 3.33 11.56
N THR A 99 0.46 2.75 12.55
CA THR A 99 -0.13 1.78 13.48
C THR A 99 -1.04 2.49 14.50
N ASP A 100 -0.55 3.55 15.14
CA ASP A 100 -1.27 4.26 16.19
C ASP A 100 -2.53 4.97 15.67
N ARG A 101 -2.49 5.45 14.45
CA ARG A 101 -3.60 6.16 13.81
C ARG A 101 -4.49 5.28 12.94
N GLY A 102 -4.10 4.02 12.68
CA GLY A 102 -4.83 3.14 11.77
C GLY A 102 -4.91 3.67 10.34
N LEU A 103 -3.86 4.36 9.86
CA LEU A 103 -3.86 5.00 8.55
C LEU A 103 -3.68 3.98 7.43
N SER A 104 -4.42 4.16 6.34
CA SER A 104 -4.01 3.63 5.04
C SER A 104 -2.94 4.53 4.44
N PHE A 105 -1.89 3.96 3.84
CA PHE A 105 -0.69 4.71 3.49
C PHE A 105 0.02 4.22 2.24
N VAL A 106 0.79 5.11 1.64
CA VAL A 106 1.77 4.82 0.59
C VAL A 106 3.13 5.32 1.07
N LEU A 107 4.16 4.47 1.01
CA LEU A 107 5.56 4.88 1.16
C LEU A 107 6.14 5.03 -0.24
N ASP A 108 6.15 6.25 -0.76
CA ASP A 108 6.75 6.57 -2.05
C ASP A 108 8.26 6.77 -1.87
N ILE A 109 9.02 5.72 -2.18
CA ILE A 109 10.47 5.69 -2.07
C ILE A 109 11.17 5.91 -3.41
N SER A 110 10.44 6.35 -4.43
CA SER A 110 10.94 6.51 -5.81
C SER A 110 12.09 7.52 -5.95
N GLN A 111 12.21 8.45 -5.01
CA GLN A 111 13.28 9.45 -5.02
C GLN A 111 14.53 9.03 -4.22
N MET A 112 14.51 7.86 -3.59
CA MET A 112 15.63 7.34 -2.81
C MET A 112 16.53 6.45 -3.66
N ILE A 113 17.84 6.47 -3.37
CA ILE A 113 18.77 5.49 -3.93
C ILE A 113 18.54 4.10 -3.31
N PRO A 114 18.97 2.99 -3.96
CA PRO A 114 18.67 1.63 -3.48
C PRO A 114 19.05 1.36 -2.02
N SER A 115 20.17 1.85 -1.55
CA SER A 115 20.61 1.65 -0.15
C SER A 115 19.72 2.37 0.87
N GLU A 116 19.17 3.52 0.51
CA GLU A 116 18.23 4.27 1.32
C GLU A 116 16.86 3.58 1.35
N GLN A 117 16.41 3.07 0.19
CA GLN A 117 15.17 2.27 0.09
C GLN A 117 15.26 1.03 0.98
N GLN A 118 16.36 0.28 0.89
CA GLN A 118 16.57 -0.93 1.71
C GLN A 118 16.54 -0.60 3.20
N ARG A 119 17.22 0.46 3.61
CA ARG A 119 17.24 0.89 5.02
C ARG A 119 15.85 1.24 5.51
N LEU A 120 15.14 2.11 4.78
CA LEU A 120 13.79 2.53 5.15
C LEU A 120 12.84 1.34 5.27
N VAL A 121 12.81 0.49 4.23
CA VAL A 121 11.91 -0.67 4.17
C VAL A 121 12.21 -1.65 5.30
N HIS A 122 13.50 -1.92 5.57
CA HIS A 122 13.91 -2.79 6.68
C HIS A 122 13.42 -2.25 8.03
N ASP A 123 13.74 -0.99 8.35
CA ASP A 123 13.41 -0.38 9.63
C ASP A 123 11.88 -0.26 9.81
N PHE A 124 11.18 0.09 8.74
CA PHE A 124 9.71 0.13 8.72
C PHE A 124 9.11 -1.27 8.95
N ALA A 125 9.53 -2.26 8.18
CA ALA A 125 8.96 -3.61 8.25
C ALA A 125 9.18 -4.26 9.61
N ASP A 126 10.39 -4.17 10.16
CA ASP A 126 10.72 -4.71 11.47
C ASP A 126 9.85 -4.07 12.56
N ARG A 127 9.79 -2.74 12.60
CA ARG A 127 8.96 -2.01 13.58
C ARG A 127 7.48 -2.28 13.41
N PHE A 128 6.98 -2.25 12.18
CA PHE A 128 5.57 -2.49 11.87
C PHE A 128 5.13 -3.89 12.29
N PHE A 129 5.95 -4.90 12.00
CA PHE A 129 5.69 -6.27 12.40
C PHE A 129 5.65 -6.44 13.92
N HIS A 130 6.60 -5.86 14.66
CA HIS A 130 6.60 -5.86 16.12
C HIS A 130 5.35 -5.20 16.70
N ARG A 131 4.96 -4.05 16.17
CA ARG A 131 3.76 -3.33 16.61
C ARG A 131 2.49 -4.15 16.37
N ARG A 132 2.39 -4.82 15.23
CA ARG A 132 1.22 -5.66 14.90
C ARG A 132 1.12 -6.92 15.75
N LYS A 133 2.20 -7.43 16.30
CA LYS A 133 2.15 -8.49 17.32
C LYS A 133 1.49 -8.03 18.62
N SER A 134 1.76 -6.80 19.03
CA SER A 134 1.24 -6.23 20.28
C SER A 134 -0.18 -5.65 20.12
N ALA A 135 -0.51 -5.15 18.93
CA ALA A 135 -1.81 -4.58 18.59
C ALA A 135 -2.30 -5.18 17.24
N PRO A 136 -2.86 -6.39 17.25
CA PRO A 136 -3.29 -7.07 16.05
C PRO A 136 -4.38 -6.28 15.32
N ALA A 137 -4.17 -6.01 14.04
CA ALA A 137 -5.17 -5.46 13.15
C ALA A 137 -4.89 -5.93 11.73
N ALA A 138 -5.94 -6.18 10.94
CA ALA A 138 -5.80 -6.58 9.55
C ALA A 138 -5.34 -5.38 8.71
N VAL A 139 -4.20 -5.53 8.05
CA VAL A 139 -3.67 -4.58 7.09
C VAL A 139 -3.16 -5.35 5.88
N HIS A 140 -3.59 -4.98 4.69
CA HIS A 140 -3.04 -5.56 3.48
C HIS A 140 -1.89 -4.70 2.96
N LEU A 141 -0.70 -5.29 2.86
CA LEU A 141 0.49 -4.60 2.33
C LEU A 141 0.72 -4.98 0.88
N PHE A 142 0.79 -3.97 0.02
CA PHE A 142 1.18 -4.09 -1.38
C PHE A 142 2.68 -3.79 -1.50
N LEU A 143 3.42 -4.75 -2.05
CA LEU A 143 4.86 -4.61 -2.32
C LEU A 143 5.04 -4.62 -3.84
N GLU A 144 5.42 -3.48 -4.40
CA GLU A 144 5.72 -3.34 -5.82
C GLU A 144 7.17 -3.74 -6.08
N GLU A 145 7.45 -4.37 -7.24
CA GLU A 145 8.81 -4.72 -7.70
C GLU A 145 9.65 -5.49 -6.66
N CYS A 146 9.03 -6.44 -5.93
CA CYS A 146 9.71 -7.20 -4.87
C CYS A 146 10.69 -8.29 -5.37
N GLN A 147 10.99 -8.32 -6.66
CA GLN A 147 11.93 -9.26 -7.30
C GLN A 147 13.35 -8.70 -7.49
N GLU A 148 13.61 -7.43 -7.15
CA GLU A 148 14.92 -6.77 -7.27
C GLU A 148 15.64 -6.64 -5.93
#